data_f47d2b4db5fdb79d480b2785913dd9c4
#
_entry.id   f47d2b4db5fdb79d480b2785913dd9c4
#
_cell.length_a   1.000
_cell.length_b   1.000
_cell.length_c   1.000
_cell.angle_alpha   90.00
_cell.angle_beta   90.00
_cell.angle_gamma   90.00
#
_symmetry.space_group_name_H-M   'P 1'
#
loop_
_entity.id
_entity.type
_entity.pdbx_description
1 polymer ?
#
loop_
_entity_poly.entity_id
_entity_poly.type
_entity_poly.pdbx_seq_one_letter_code
_entity_poly.pdbx_strand_id
1 'polypeptide(L)'
;MANNTTPTVETLTSKVWQMADVLAAQGIGNTDYLTQLTYLLFLKMDQERMDIFEEESAIPDGYRWNDLIKEEGLDLLNQYNKTLEELKKQDNLIGTIFTQAQNKITQPVYLRKLITMIDGERWLIMDGDVKGALYEDILEEAGQNTKSGTGEYFTPRALISAMVDVTRPKIDEKVCDPACGTGGFLMAAYDYMKRQSNDKKKLDFLNNKALHGTDITPLVVTLGSMNLYLHGIGKDSSPIKQGDSLEKQPDELFNVILANPPFGARPSGSVAIDRPDFFATTSNNQLNFLQHMMLLLKDGGRAAIVLPDNVLFEDHAGKIIRKKLLTEFNLHTILRMPTGIFYKPGVKTNVLFFTKGQPTTDVWYYDYRTNIHHTLKQKPMKRSDLDDFVACYHADDISKRQETYNAETNPNGRWRKYSAADFLKTDKIGMDITWIKADNSENNMSLAEMLENISDKANKINTAVKELQALLANIEE
;
A
#
# COMPACT_ATOMS: atom_id res chain seq x y z
N MET A 1 32.16 -0.43 27.40
CA MET A 1 30.73 -0.31 27.73
C MET A 1 30.03 0.07 26.43
N ALA A 2 29.42 -0.91 25.78
CA ALA A 2 28.65 -0.66 24.55
C ALA A 2 27.37 0.08 24.93
N ASN A 3 27.13 1.23 24.31
CA ASN A 3 25.88 1.96 24.45
C ASN A 3 24.74 1.05 23.96
N ASN A 4 23.96 0.50 24.88
CA ASN A 4 22.74 -0.27 24.62
C ASN A 4 21.59 0.70 24.27
N THR A 5 21.72 1.45 23.18
CA THR A 5 20.58 2.17 22.61
C THR A 5 19.82 1.19 21.72
N THR A 6 18.54 1.00 22.00
CA THR A 6 17.63 0.25 21.11
C THR A 6 17.75 0.80 19.70
N PRO A 7 18.02 -0.01 18.66
CA PRO A 7 18.17 0.49 17.31
C PRO A 7 16.83 1.12 16.82
N THR A 8 16.91 2.24 16.13
CA THR A 8 15.75 2.87 15.47
C THR A 8 15.60 2.33 14.04
N VAL A 9 14.41 2.51 13.44
CA VAL A 9 14.16 2.16 12.02
C VAL A 9 15.24 2.78 11.14
N GLU A 10 15.52 4.08 11.31
CA GLU A 10 16.50 4.82 10.52
C GLU A 10 17.92 4.23 10.63
N THR A 11 18.33 3.79 11.83
CA THR A 11 19.64 3.16 12.01
C THR A 11 19.73 1.80 11.33
N LEU A 12 18.66 1.00 11.37
CA LEU A 12 18.63 -0.31 10.69
C LEU A 12 18.51 -0.16 9.17
N THR A 13 17.69 0.76 8.69
CA THR A 13 17.61 1.11 7.26
C THR A 13 18.99 1.52 6.74
N SER A 14 19.70 2.40 7.46
CA SER A 14 21.07 2.77 7.08
C SER A 14 22.03 1.57 6.98
N LYS A 15 21.89 0.57 7.88
CA LYS A 15 22.69 -0.66 7.83
C LYS A 15 22.33 -1.56 6.65
N VAL A 16 21.04 -1.67 6.31
CA VAL A 16 20.60 -2.39 5.11
C VAL A 16 21.24 -1.79 3.87
N TRP A 17 21.37 -0.47 3.78
CA TRP A 17 22.03 0.19 2.64
C TRP A 17 23.55 -0.06 2.60
N GLN A 18 24.22 -0.11 3.74
CA GLN A 18 25.62 -0.52 3.79
C GLN A 18 25.81 -1.98 3.30
N MET A 19 24.84 -2.87 3.56
CA MET A 19 24.84 -4.22 3.04
C MET A 19 24.57 -4.25 1.53
N ALA A 20 23.68 -3.38 1.04
CA ALA A 20 23.39 -3.23 -0.37
C ALA A 20 24.64 -2.82 -1.16
N ASP A 21 25.50 -1.94 -0.61
CA ASP A 21 26.78 -1.55 -1.21
C ASP A 21 27.72 -2.75 -1.40
N VAL A 22 27.69 -3.73 -0.47
CA VAL A 22 28.48 -4.97 -0.59
C VAL A 22 28.05 -5.79 -1.81
N LEU A 23 26.74 -5.82 -2.11
CA LEU A 23 26.19 -6.56 -3.26
C LEU A 23 26.37 -5.77 -4.57
N ALA A 24 26.19 -4.46 -4.53
CA ALA A 24 26.44 -3.58 -5.67
C ALA A 24 27.89 -3.66 -6.16
N ALA A 25 28.86 -3.79 -5.24
CA ALA A 25 30.27 -3.99 -5.58
C ALA A 25 30.54 -5.29 -6.34
N GLN A 26 29.61 -6.26 -6.33
CA GLN A 26 29.68 -7.50 -7.11
C GLN A 26 28.98 -7.40 -8.48
N GLY A 27 28.45 -6.24 -8.85
CA GLY A 27 27.69 -6.04 -10.08
C GLY A 27 26.25 -6.57 -10.01
N ILE A 28 25.74 -6.84 -8.80
CA ILE A 28 24.34 -7.24 -8.60
C ILE A 28 23.46 -5.98 -8.74
N GLY A 29 22.44 -6.05 -9.59
CA GLY A 29 21.53 -4.90 -9.86
C GLY A 29 20.67 -4.55 -8.65
N ASN A 30 20.15 -3.30 -8.63
CA ASN A 30 19.41 -2.74 -7.50
C ASN A 30 18.25 -3.62 -7.01
N THR A 31 17.43 -4.14 -7.90
CA THR A 31 16.30 -5.02 -7.54
C THR A 31 16.78 -6.35 -6.97
N ASP A 32 17.85 -6.90 -7.55
CA ASP A 32 18.40 -8.20 -7.13
C ASP A 32 19.05 -8.10 -5.74
N TYR A 33 19.82 -7.05 -5.44
CA TYR A 33 20.44 -6.96 -4.12
C TYR A 33 19.41 -6.80 -3.00
N LEU A 34 18.33 -6.04 -3.24
CA LEU A 34 17.24 -5.93 -2.27
C LEU A 34 16.61 -7.29 -2.00
N THR A 35 16.32 -8.04 -3.05
CA THR A 35 15.77 -9.39 -2.94
C THR A 35 16.69 -10.32 -2.14
N GLN A 36 18.03 -10.28 -2.39
CA GLN A 36 18.99 -11.09 -1.64
C GLN A 36 19.03 -10.72 -0.15
N LEU A 37 19.08 -9.42 0.16
CA LEU A 37 19.07 -8.94 1.55
C LEU A 37 17.78 -9.32 2.26
N THR A 38 16.66 -9.22 1.58
CA THR A 38 15.34 -9.54 2.13
C THR A 38 15.26 -11.01 2.58
N TYR A 39 15.76 -11.96 1.77
CA TYR A 39 15.81 -13.38 2.17
C TYR A 39 16.67 -13.60 3.41
N LEU A 40 17.87 -13.03 3.45
CA LEU A 40 18.76 -13.17 4.60
C LEU A 40 18.18 -12.53 5.87
N LEU A 41 17.63 -11.34 5.77
CA LEU A 41 16.97 -10.65 6.88
C LEU A 41 15.78 -11.46 7.40
N PHE A 42 14.97 -12.03 6.50
CA PHE A 42 13.83 -12.84 6.90
C PHE A 42 14.26 -14.08 7.70
N LEU A 43 15.28 -14.83 7.23
CA LEU A 43 15.80 -15.99 7.94
C LEU A 43 16.32 -15.61 9.34
N LYS A 44 16.99 -14.47 9.48
CA LYS A 44 17.45 -13.96 10.77
C LYS A 44 16.31 -13.56 11.67
N MET A 45 15.33 -12.84 11.15
CA MET A 45 14.17 -12.39 11.93
C MET A 45 13.29 -13.57 12.37
N ASP A 46 13.14 -14.60 11.54
CA ASP A 46 12.45 -15.83 11.95
C ASP A 46 13.17 -16.54 13.09
N GLN A 47 14.52 -16.63 13.02
CA GLN A 47 15.32 -17.16 14.14
C GLN A 47 15.16 -16.34 15.42
N GLU A 48 15.15 -15.01 15.32
CA GLU A 48 14.93 -14.15 16.50
C GLU A 48 13.53 -14.32 17.09
N ARG A 49 12.50 -14.63 16.27
CA ARG A 49 11.16 -14.97 16.80
C ARG A 49 11.21 -16.22 17.67
N MET A 50 11.91 -17.25 17.23
CA MET A 50 12.09 -18.47 18.03
C MET A 50 12.84 -18.20 19.32
N ASP A 51 13.95 -17.47 19.24
CA ASP A 51 14.87 -17.28 20.36
C ASP A 51 14.33 -16.30 21.42
N ILE A 52 13.55 -15.30 21.01
CA ILE A 52 13.10 -14.20 21.88
C ILE A 52 11.65 -14.41 22.36
N PHE A 53 10.77 -14.85 21.45
CA PHE A 53 9.33 -14.95 21.72
C PHE A 53 8.85 -16.39 21.89
N GLU A 54 9.77 -17.38 21.82
CA GLU A 54 9.44 -18.82 21.94
C GLU A 54 8.37 -19.27 20.94
N GLU A 55 8.31 -18.60 19.76
CA GLU A 55 7.37 -18.95 18.71
C GLU A 55 7.91 -20.06 17.81
N GLU A 56 7.03 -20.93 17.33
CA GLU A 56 7.40 -21.97 16.37
C GLU A 56 7.71 -21.37 15.00
N SER A 57 8.80 -21.79 14.40
CA SER A 57 9.16 -21.46 13.01
C SER A 57 8.49 -22.41 12.03
N ALA A 58 8.01 -21.87 10.91
CA ALA A 58 7.58 -22.68 9.77
C ALA A 58 8.74 -23.08 8.84
N ILE A 59 9.96 -22.60 9.11
CA ILE A 59 11.16 -23.03 8.40
C ILE A 59 11.62 -24.38 8.92
N PRO A 60 11.78 -25.40 8.06
CA PRO A 60 12.21 -26.74 8.47
C PRO A 60 13.58 -26.73 9.16
N ASP A 61 13.79 -27.70 10.07
CA ASP A 61 15.09 -27.93 10.68
C ASP A 61 16.16 -28.22 9.63
N GLY A 62 17.36 -27.71 9.85
CA GLY A 62 18.50 -27.83 8.90
C GLY A 62 18.53 -26.70 7.84
N TYR A 63 17.52 -25.83 7.81
CA TYR A 63 17.44 -24.71 6.83
C TYR A 63 17.23 -23.35 7.50
N ARG A 64 17.39 -23.28 8.83
CA ARG A 64 17.22 -22.06 9.64
C ARG A 64 18.50 -21.20 9.63
N TRP A 65 18.40 -19.98 10.13
CA TRP A 65 19.54 -19.07 10.25
C TRP A 65 20.72 -19.70 11.01
N ASN A 66 20.45 -20.35 12.14
CA ASN A 66 21.49 -21.01 12.96
C ASN A 66 22.20 -22.16 12.23
N ASP A 67 21.57 -22.79 11.22
CA ASP A 67 22.21 -23.80 10.40
C ASP A 67 23.10 -23.17 9.33
N LEU A 68 22.69 -22.01 8.83
CA LEU A 68 23.48 -21.27 7.83
C LEU A 68 24.76 -20.66 8.42
N ILE A 69 24.72 -20.10 9.63
CA ILE A 69 25.88 -19.44 10.23
C ILE A 69 26.98 -20.40 10.66
N LYS A 70 26.68 -21.68 10.83
CA LYS A 70 27.68 -22.72 11.19
C LYS A 70 28.62 -23.06 10.05
N GLU A 71 28.21 -22.85 8.80
CA GLU A 71 28.94 -23.24 7.61
C GLU A 71 29.91 -22.16 7.17
N GLU A 72 30.99 -22.52 6.49
CA GLU A 72 32.01 -21.59 5.98
C GLU A 72 32.39 -21.89 4.52
N GLY A 73 32.98 -20.90 3.86
CA GLY A 73 33.49 -21.05 2.49
C GLY A 73 32.44 -21.56 1.51
N LEU A 74 32.77 -22.55 0.72
CA LEU A 74 31.85 -23.14 -0.27
C LEU A 74 30.66 -23.88 0.39
N ASP A 75 30.84 -24.43 1.58
CA ASP A 75 29.78 -25.15 2.27
C ASP A 75 28.66 -24.16 2.71
N LEU A 76 29.06 -22.97 3.12
CA LEU A 76 28.09 -21.88 3.39
C LEU A 76 27.26 -21.53 2.15
N LEU A 77 27.91 -21.38 1.00
CA LEU A 77 27.24 -21.09 -0.26
C LEU A 77 26.27 -22.22 -0.68
N ASN A 78 26.72 -23.45 -0.53
CA ASN A 78 25.93 -24.65 -0.82
C ASN A 78 24.74 -24.76 0.14
N GLN A 79 24.94 -24.51 1.44
CA GLN A 79 23.88 -24.53 2.42
C GLN A 79 22.82 -23.45 2.12
N TYR A 80 23.23 -22.23 1.78
CA TYR A 80 22.30 -21.16 1.41
C TYR A 80 21.47 -21.52 0.16
N ASN A 81 22.11 -22.06 -0.87
CA ASN A 81 21.43 -22.55 -2.07
C ASN A 81 20.40 -23.64 -1.75
N LYS A 82 20.78 -24.63 -0.92
CA LYS A 82 19.87 -25.70 -0.47
C LYS A 82 18.70 -25.13 0.34
N THR A 83 18.95 -24.15 1.21
CA THR A 83 17.91 -23.47 1.99
C THR A 83 16.90 -22.82 1.07
N LEU A 84 17.32 -22.00 0.10
CA LEU A 84 16.39 -21.36 -0.83
C LEU A 84 15.57 -22.38 -1.63
N GLU A 85 16.20 -23.47 -2.12
CA GLU A 85 15.50 -24.50 -2.87
C GLU A 85 14.51 -25.31 -2.03
N GLU A 86 14.80 -25.55 -0.76
CA GLU A 86 13.89 -26.27 0.14
C GLU A 86 12.69 -25.41 0.55
N LEU A 87 12.92 -24.12 0.81
CA LEU A 87 11.85 -23.21 1.19
C LEU A 87 10.85 -22.93 0.06
N LYS A 88 11.26 -23.01 -1.21
CA LYS A 88 10.35 -22.96 -2.37
C LYS A 88 9.32 -24.08 -2.40
N LYS A 89 9.63 -25.25 -1.84
CA LYS A 89 8.78 -26.44 -1.91
C LYS A 89 7.68 -26.47 -0.86
N GLN A 90 7.70 -25.52 0.07
CA GLN A 90 6.72 -25.47 1.15
C GLN A 90 5.35 -25.05 0.61
N ASP A 91 4.28 -25.76 1.03
CA ASP A 91 2.89 -25.48 0.62
C ASP A 91 2.20 -24.43 1.53
N ASN A 92 2.98 -23.55 2.14
CA ASN A 92 2.50 -22.52 3.08
C ASN A 92 3.03 -21.13 2.68
N LEU A 93 2.89 -20.14 3.58
CA LEU A 93 3.38 -18.78 3.36
C LEU A 93 4.89 -18.73 3.06
N ILE A 94 5.70 -19.64 3.63
CA ILE A 94 7.14 -19.75 3.34
C ILE A 94 7.36 -20.03 1.85
N GLY A 95 6.64 -20.98 1.27
CA GLY A 95 6.71 -21.27 -0.17
C GLY A 95 6.35 -20.05 -1.02
N THR A 96 5.36 -19.27 -0.61
CA THR A 96 5.00 -18.01 -1.30
C THR A 96 6.15 -16.99 -1.25
N ILE A 97 6.76 -16.80 -0.07
CA ILE A 97 7.91 -15.91 0.14
C ILE A 97 9.08 -16.29 -0.78
N PHE A 98 9.38 -17.57 -0.88
CA PHE A 98 10.57 -18.07 -1.58
C PHE A 98 10.30 -18.58 -3.00
N THR A 99 9.07 -18.48 -3.53
CA THR A 99 8.67 -19.03 -4.86
C THR A 99 9.66 -18.70 -5.98
N GLN A 100 10.14 -17.46 -6.04
CA GLN A 100 11.11 -17.01 -7.06
C GLN A 100 12.53 -16.84 -6.51
N ALA A 101 12.81 -17.36 -5.31
CA ALA A 101 14.10 -17.16 -4.69
C ALA A 101 15.23 -17.81 -5.50
N GLN A 102 16.24 -17.03 -5.82
CA GLN A 102 17.48 -17.46 -6.47
C GLN A 102 18.65 -16.77 -5.80
N ASN A 103 19.70 -17.52 -5.50
CA ASN A 103 20.91 -16.93 -5.00
C ASN A 103 21.67 -16.24 -6.13
N LYS A 104 21.89 -14.93 -5.99
CA LYS A 104 22.72 -14.11 -6.89
C LYS A 104 24.13 -13.87 -6.33
N ILE A 105 24.39 -14.28 -5.08
CA ILE A 105 25.69 -14.12 -4.43
C ILE A 105 26.55 -15.30 -4.80
N THR A 106 27.55 -15.10 -5.68
CA THR A 106 28.35 -16.17 -6.24
C THR A 106 29.63 -16.47 -5.43
N GLN A 107 30.03 -15.54 -4.55
CA GLN A 107 31.25 -15.68 -3.78
C GLN A 107 31.00 -15.84 -2.28
N PRO A 108 31.47 -16.90 -1.64
CA PRO A 108 31.23 -17.18 -0.22
C PRO A 108 31.67 -16.06 0.72
N VAL A 109 32.75 -15.35 0.38
CA VAL A 109 33.28 -14.26 1.20
C VAL A 109 32.30 -13.11 1.39
N TYR A 110 31.55 -12.78 0.35
CA TYR A 110 30.53 -11.73 0.44
C TYR A 110 29.28 -12.21 1.19
N LEU A 111 28.86 -13.46 0.97
CA LEU A 111 27.77 -14.05 1.73
C LEU A 111 28.11 -14.07 3.23
N ARG A 112 29.32 -14.50 3.60
CA ARG A 112 29.77 -14.47 4.99
C ARG A 112 29.79 -13.05 5.56
N LYS A 113 30.25 -12.05 4.79
CA LYS A 113 30.26 -10.66 5.21
C LYS A 113 28.84 -10.15 5.51
N LEU A 114 27.88 -10.43 4.63
CA LEU A 114 26.48 -10.05 4.84
C LEU A 114 25.90 -10.74 6.08
N ILE A 115 26.11 -12.03 6.22
CA ILE A 115 25.66 -12.81 7.39
C ILE A 115 26.23 -12.21 8.68
N THR A 116 27.51 -11.87 8.71
CA THR A 116 28.15 -11.26 9.88
C THR A 116 27.54 -9.88 10.22
N MET A 117 27.27 -9.07 9.19
CA MET A 117 26.64 -7.77 9.40
C MET A 117 25.19 -7.90 9.92
N ILE A 118 24.43 -8.86 9.38
CA ILE A 118 23.05 -9.13 9.80
C ILE A 118 23.02 -9.74 11.21
N ASP A 119 23.89 -10.68 11.51
CA ASP A 119 23.91 -11.37 12.80
C ASP A 119 24.34 -10.47 13.95
N GLY A 120 25.11 -9.41 13.67
CA GLY A 120 25.54 -8.39 14.62
C GLY A 120 24.42 -7.50 15.14
N GLU A 121 23.21 -7.57 14.58
CA GLU A 121 22.08 -6.71 14.92
C GLU A 121 20.90 -7.53 15.46
N ARG A 122 20.03 -6.82 16.20
CA ARG A 122 18.74 -7.35 16.66
C ARG A 122 17.63 -6.66 15.86
N TRP A 123 16.93 -7.45 15.04
CA TRP A 123 15.95 -6.94 14.07
C TRP A 123 14.52 -6.89 14.60
N LEU A 124 14.19 -7.65 15.66
CA LEU A 124 12.83 -7.73 16.21
C LEU A 124 12.63 -7.00 17.53
N ILE A 125 13.69 -6.56 18.21
CA ILE A 125 13.56 -5.84 19.48
C ILE A 125 13.40 -4.36 19.20
N MET A 126 12.17 -3.97 18.90
CA MET A 126 11.80 -2.57 18.70
C MET A 126 10.35 -2.37 19.12
N ASP A 127 10.07 -1.21 19.74
CA ASP A 127 8.71 -0.81 20.09
C ASP A 127 7.90 -0.49 18.83
N GLY A 128 6.73 -1.10 18.69
CA GLY A 128 5.76 -0.78 17.65
C GLY A 128 5.91 -1.55 16.35
N ASP A 129 5.25 -1.07 15.29
CA ASP A 129 5.20 -1.67 13.94
C ASP A 129 6.46 -1.35 13.12
N VAL A 130 7.62 -1.61 13.70
CA VAL A 130 8.92 -1.32 13.08
C VAL A 130 9.27 -2.35 12.01
N LYS A 131 8.76 -3.58 12.14
CA LYS A 131 8.96 -4.66 11.15
C LYS A 131 8.44 -4.24 9.78
N GLY A 132 7.19 -3.75 9.73
CA GLY A 132 6.60 -3.20 8.52
C GLY A 132 7.31 -1.93 8.04
N ALA A 133 7.68 -1.02 8.96
CA ALA A 133 8.40 0.20 8.61
C ALA A 133 9.74 -0.07 7.92
N LEU A 134 10.52 -1.03 8.40
CA LEU A 134 11.79 -1.41 7.77
C LEU A 134 11.59 -1.90 6.33
N TYR A 135 10.59 -2.77 6.10
CA TYR A 135 10.30 -3.24 4.74
C TYR A 135 9.75 -2.13 3.84
N GLU A 136 8.94 -1.24 4.38
CA GLU A 136 8.45 -0.07 3.66
C GLU A 136 9.60 0.89 3.29
N ASP A 137 10.52 1.18 4.21
CA ASP A 137 11.69 2.01 3.95
C ASP A 137 12.61 1.39 2.88
N ILE A 138 12.81 0.06 2.91
CA ILE A 138 13.58 -0.66 1.88
C ILE A 138 12.90 -0.50 0.50
N LEU A 139 11.59 -0.64 0.43
CA LEU A 139 10.84 -0.45 -0.82
C LEU A 139 10.82 0.99 -1.29
N GLU A 140 10.67 1.94 -0.36
CA GLU A 140 10.68 3.37 -0.65
C GLU A 140 11.98 3.77 -1.35
N GLU A 141 13.11 3.40 -0.78
CA GLU A 141 14.41 3.77 -1.31
C GLU A 141 14.76 2.97 -2.59
N ALA A 142 14.29 1.73 -2.69
CA ALA A 142 14.33 0.98 -3.94
C ALA A 142 13.56 1.69 -5.07
N GLY A 143 12.41 2.23 -4.75
CA GLY A 143 11.58 3.00 -5.69
C GLY A 143 12.20 4.31 -6.12
N GLN A 144 12.92 5.00 -5.25
CA GLN A 144 13.66 6.22 -5.59
C GLN A 144 14.83 5.95 -6.54
N ASN A 145 15.49 4.80 -6.40
CA ASN A 145 16.67 4.42 -7.17
C ASN A 145 16.37 3.71 -8.51
N THR A 146 15.14 3.21 -8.69
CA THR A 146 14.71 2.61 -9.95
C THR A 146 13.83 3.57 -10.74
N LYS A 147 14.19 3.81 -12.00
CA LYS A 147 13.37 4.60 -12.97
C LYS A 147 12.00 3.96 -13.27
N SER A 148 11.66 2.86 -12.63
CA SER A 148 10.46 2.06 -12.83
C SER A 148 9.50 2.22 -11.66
N GLY A 149 8.90 3.41 -11.47
CA GLY A 149 7.58 3.58 -10.81
C GLY A 149 7.27 2.88 -9.47
N THR A 150 8.23 2.23 -8.80
CA THR A 150 8.01 1.45 -7.57
C THR A 150 7.58 2.31 -6.37
N GLY A 151 7.79 3.63 -6.39
CA GLY A 151 7.26 4.57 -5.40
C GLY A 151 5.74 4.77 -5.45
N GLU A 152 5.04 4.14 -6.41
CA GLU A 152 3.57 4.19 -6.50
C GLU A 152 2.87 3.35 -5.42
N TYR A 153 3.60 2.48 -4.70
CA TYR A 153 3.01 1.46 -3.81
C TYR A 153 2.85 1.89 -2.35
N PHE A 154 3.32 3.08 -1.99
CA PHE A 154 3.28 3.52 -0.60
C PHE A 154 2.02 4.34 -0.29
N THR A 155 1.27 3.92 0.73
CA THR A 155 0.17 4.70 1.32
C THR A 155 0.55 5.14 2.72
N PRO A 156 0.46 6.46 3.05
CA PRO A 156 0.80 6.93 4.39
C PRO A 156 0.04 6.17 5.48
N ARG A 157 0.74 5.65 6.47
CA ARG A 157 0.15 4.90 7.61
C ARG A 157 -0.94 5.69 8.32
N ALA A 158 -0.76 7.01 8.43
CA ALA A 158 -1.76 7.91 8.97
C ALA A 158 -3.11 7.83 8.23
N LEU A 159 -3.07 7.75 6.90
CA LEU A 159 -4.26 7.59 6.07
C LEU A 159 -4.85 6.18 6.21
N ILE A 160 -4.02 5.14 6.16
CA ILE A 160 -4.44 3.75 6.36
C ILE A 160 -5.19 3.60 7.68
N SER A 161 -4.61 4.09 8.79
CA SER A 161 -5.24 4.05 10.11
C SER A 161 -6.59 4.76 10.15
N ALA A 162 -6.68 5.97 9.58
CA ALA A 162 -7.93 6.70 9.54
C ALA A 162 -9.01 5.98 8.71
N MET A 163 -8.63 5.39 7.56
CA MET A 163 -9.55 4.59 6.73
C MET A 163 -10.06 3.36 7.48
N VAL A 164 -9.21 2.66 8.21
CA VAL A 164 -9.59 1.50 9.04
C VAL A 164 -10.48 1.92 10.21
N ASP A 165 -10.15 3.03 10.90
CA ASP A 165 -10.93 3.56 12.02
C ASP A 165 -12.38 3.89 11.65
N VAL A 166 -12.63 4.37 10.42
CA VAL A 166 -13.98 4.70 9.96
C VAL A 166 -14.70 3.55 9.27
N THR A 167 -13.99 2.63 8.64
CA THR A 167 -14.59 1.44 8.00
C THR A 167 -14.89 0.33 9.00
N ARG A 168 -14.15 0.27 10.11
CA ARG A 168 -14.38 -0.65 11.25
C ARG A 168 -14.58 -2.12 10.83
N PRO A 169 -13.57 -2.77 10.28
CA PRO A 169 -13.66 -4.19 9.96
C PRO A 169 -13.90 -5.01 11.24
N LYS A 170 -14.83 -5.98 11.18
CA LYS A 170 -15.15 -6.85 12.30
C LYS A 170 -14.33 -8.13 12.25
N ILE A 171 -14.05 -8.73 13.42
CA ILE A 171 -13.17 -9.91 13.55
C ILE A 171 -13.63 -11.14 12.75
N ASP A 172 -14.91 -11.21 12.40
CA ASP A 172 -15.53 -12.27 11.61
C ASP A 172 -15.77 -11.91 10.14
N GLU A 173 -15.28 -10.74 9.70
CA GLU A 173 -15.38 -10.27 8.32
C GLU A 173 -14.15 -10.64 7.50
N LYS A 174 -14.34 -10.80 6.19
CA LYS A 174 -13.25 -10.92 5.22
C LYS A 174 -12.90 -9.55 4.66
N VAL A 175 -11.61 -9.23 4.71
CA VAL A 175 -11.01 -7.99 4.21
C VAL A 175 -10.17 -8.29 2.98
N CYS A 176 -10.32 -7.49 1.92
CA CYS A 176 -9.55 -7.62 0.69
C CYS A 176 -8.85 -6.33 0.30
N ASP A 177 -7.61 -6.47 -0.16
CA ASP A 177 -6.85 -5.44 -0.88
C ASP A 177 -6.36 -6.02 -2.21
N PRO A 178 -6.99 -5.69 -3.35
CA PRO A 178 -6.63 -6.25 -4.66
C PRO A 178 -5.39 -5.60 -5.29
N ALA A 179 -4.72 -4.69 -4.59
CA ALA A 179 -3.45 -4.06 -4.97
C ALA A 179 -2.61 -3.84 -3.71
N CYS A 180 -2.36 -4.94 -2.97
CA CYS A 180 -2.03 -4.89 -1.55
C CYS A 180 -0.63 -4.36 -1.23
N GLY A 181 0.25 -4.25 -2.20
CA GLY A 181 1.61 -3.82 -1.94
C GLY A 181 2.26 -4.70 -0.86
N THR A 182 2.89 -4.07 0.12
CA THR A 182 3.49 -4.72 1.30
C THR A 182 2.49 -5.14 2.36
N GLY A 183 1.19 -5.06 2.09
CA GLY A 183 0.13 -5.49 3.01
C GLY A 183 -0.24 -4.45 4.08
N GLY A 184 0.07 -3.17 3.89
CA GLY A 184 -0.18 -2.12 4.88
C GLY A 184 -1.64 -2.02 5.32
N PHE A 185 -2.61 -2.07 4.39
CA PHE A 185 -4.04 -2.12 4.73
C PHE A 185 -4.45 -3.39 5.44
N LEU A 186 -3.90 -4.54 5.03
CA LEU A 186 -4.19 -5.83 5.65
C LEU A 186 -3.68 -5.87 7.08
N MET A 187 -2.49 -5.35 7.34
CA MET A 187 -1.91 -5.24 8.67
C MET A 187 -2.73 -4.34 9.59
N ALA A 188 -3.08 -3.14 9.12
CA ALA A 188 -3.89 -2.21 9.92
C ALA A 188 -5.30 -2.78 10.22
N ALA A 189 -5.91 -3.46 9.25
CA ALA A 189 -7.17 -4.17 9.47
C ALA A 189 -7.02 -5.30 10.49
N TYR A 190 -5.96 -6.11 10.38
CA TYR A 190 -5.64 -7.16 11.34
C TYR A 190 -5.53 -6.63 12.77
N ASP A 191 -4.74 -5.59 12.98
CA ASP A 191 -4.54 -4.99 14.30
C ASP A 191 -5.83 -4.41 14.88
N TYR A 192 -6.67 -3.82 14.03
CA TYR A 192 -7.98 -3.30 14.44
C TYR A 192 -8.93 -4.45 14.84
N MET A 193 -8.99 -5.52 14.05
CA MET A 193 -9.85 -6.68 14.27
C MET A 193 -9.41 -7.51 15.47
N LYS A 194 -8.11 -7.72 15.65
CA LYS A 194 -7.52 -8.51 16.75
C LYS A 194 -7.90 -7.98 18.14
N ARG A 195 -8.02 -6.65 18.29
CA ARG A 195 -8.41 -6.02 19.57
C ARG A 195 -9.86 -6.29 19.97
N GLN A 196 -10.70 -6.82 19.08
CA GLN A 196 -12.14 -6.99 19.33
C GLN A 196 -12.46 -8.28 20.10
N SER A 197 -11.57 -9.27 20.12
CA SER A 197 -11.86 -10.56 20.78
C SER A 197 -10.60 -11.33 21.15
N ASN A 198 -10.71 -12.08 22.26
CA ASN A 198 -9.71 -13.04 22.68
C ASN A 198 -10.18 -14.50 22.41
N ASP A 199 -11.28 -14.70 21.68
CA ASP A 199 -11.79 -16.02 21.33
C ASP A 199 -10.84 -16.70 20.33
N LYS A 200 -10.35 -17.89 20.69
CA LYS A 200 -9.36 -18.64 19.89
C LYS A 200 -9.85 -18.95 18.46
N LYS A 201 -11.15 -19.27 18.28
CA LYS A 201 -11.69 -19.60 16.95
C LYS A 201 -11.75 -18.37 16.06
N LYS A 202 -12.11 -17.20 16.64
CA LYS A 202 -12.13 -15.94 15.91
C LYS A 202 -10.72 -15.48 15.56
N LEU A 203 -9.77 -15.66 16.46
CA LEU A 203 -8.36 -15.34 16.18
C LEU A 203 -7.76 -16.29 15.14
N ASP A 204 -8.12 -17.57 15.16
CA ASP A 204 -7.72 -18.53 14.13
C ASP A 204 -8.28 -18.13 12.74
N PHE A 205 -9.57 -17.77 12.67
CA PHE A 205 -10.18 -17.24 11.46
C PHE A 205 -9.45 -15.96 10.97
N LEU A 206 -9.18 -15.02 11.87
CA LEU A 206 -8.47 -13.78 11.56
C LEU A 206 -7.07 -14.06 11.01
N ASN A 207 -6.33 -14.97 11.63
CA ASN A 207 -4.96 -15.30 11.26
C ASN A 207 -4.85 -16.02 9.91
N ASN A 208 -5.83 -16.87 9.56
CA ASN A 208 -5.69 -17.82 8.46
C ASN A 208 -6.69 -17.61 7.31
N LYS A 209 -7.80 -16.86 7.51
CA LYS A 209 -8.92 -16.80 6.56
C LYS A 209 -9.54 -15.43 6.30
N ALA A 210 -9.26 -14.45 7.15
CA ALA A 210 -9.93 -13.14 7.08
C ALA A 210 -9.30 -12.19 6.07
N LEU A 211 -7.98 -12.28 5.85
CA LEU A 211 -7.22 -11.32 5.07
C LEU A 211 -6.90 -11.88 3.68
N HIS A 212 -7.11 -11.06 2.66
CA HIS A 212 -6.87 -11.42 1.27
C HIS A 212 -6.18 -10.26 0.55
N GLY A 213 -5.03 -10.51 -0.06
CA GLY A 213 -4.27 -9.55 -0.84
C GLY A 213 -3.90 -10.11 -2.21
N THR A 214 -3.79 -9.23 -3.19
CA THR A 214 -3.22 -9.57 -4.50
C THR A 214 -2.31 -8.44 -4.95
N ASP A 215 -1.13 -8.78 -5.46
CA ASP A 215 -0.25 -7.83 -6.14
C ASP A 215 0.42 -8.49 -7.33
N ILE A 216 0.69 -7.71 -8.38
CA ILE A 216 1.31 -8.22 -9.61
C ILE A 216 2.82 -8.36 -9.48
N THR A 217 3.44 -7.58 -8.58
CA THR A 217 4.90 -7.44 -8.47
C THR A 217 5.50 -8.50 -7.53
N PRO A 218 6.32 -9.43 -8.03
CA PRO A 218 6.85 -10.54 -7.21
C PRO A 218 7.58 -10.10 -5.94
N LEU A 219 8.46 -9.10 -6.03
CA LEU A 219 9.20 -8.58 -4.88
C LEU A 219 8.25 -8.03 -3.81
N VAL A 220 7.23 -7.31 -4.23
CA VAL A 220 6.24 -6.71 -3.34
C VAL A 220 5.41 -7.78 -2.62
N VAL A 221 5.01 -8.85 -3.34
CA VAL A 221 4.34 -10.03 -2.76
C VAL A 221 5.25 -10.72 -1.73
N THR A 222 6.53 -10.90 -2.05
CA THR A 222 7.52 -11.47 -1.12
C THR A 222 7.61 -10.65 0.16
N LEU A 223 7.78 -9.33 0.05
CA LEU A 223 7.90 -8.43 1.22
C LEU A 223 6.61 -8.36 2.04
N GLY A 224 5.46 -8.27 1.39
CA GLY A 224 4.15 -8.30 2.05
C GLY A 224 3.91 -9.62 2.79
N SER A 225 4.25 -10.75 2.15
CA SER A 225 4.14 -12.08 2.76
C SER A 225 5.06 -12.23 3.97
N MET A 226 6.30 -11.74 3.89
CA MET A 226 7.23 -11.71 5.02
C MET A 226 6.69 -10.86 6.17
N ASN A 227 6.16 -9.68 5.87
CA ASN A 227 5.58 -8.80 6.85
C ASN A 227 4.44 -9.49 7.62
N LEU A 228 3.49 -10.11 6.90
CA LEU A 228 2.39 -10.86 7.51
C LEU A 228 2.87 -12.04 8.34
N TYR A 229 3.83 -12.84 7.83
CA TYR A 229 4.39 -13.98 8.55
C TYR A 229 5.00 -13.57 9.89
N LEU A 230 5.80 -12.49 9.91
CA LEU A 230 6.45 -11.99 11.13
C LEU A 230 5.45 -11.46 12.18
N HIS A 231 4.20 -11.22 11.79
CA HIS A 231 3.09 -10.90 12.69
C HIS A 231 2.21 -12.10 13.04
N GLY A 232 2.61 -13.31 12.61
CA GLY A 232 1.90 -14.55 12.90
C GLY A 232 0.65 -14.79 12.06
N ILE A 233 0.55 -14.13 10.90
CA ILE A 233 -0.57 -14.21 9.98
C ILE A 233 -0.24 -15.16 8.83
N GLY A 234 -1.19 -15.99 8.42
CA GLY A 234 -1.08 -16.84 7.23
C GLY A 234 -0.19 -18.07 7.41
N LYS A 235 -0.09 -18.62 8.63
CA LYS A 235 0.74 -19.83 8.88
C LYS A 235 0.33 -21.01 7.98
N ASP A 236 -0.97 -21.23 7.80
CA ASP A 236 -1.49 -22.37 7.04
C ASP A 236 -1.59 -22.11 5.54
N SER A 237 -1.83 -20.86 5.14
CA SER A 237 -1.93 -20.45 3.74
C SER A 237 -1.58 -18.97 3.58
N SER A 238 -0.94 -18.62 2.44
CA SER A 238 -0.62 -17.21 2.17
C SER A 238 -1.89 -16.38 1.97
N PRO A 239 -2.09 -15.30 2.75
CA PRO A 239 -3.16 -14.36 2.49
C PRO A 239 -2.87 -13.45 1.27
N ILE A 240 -1.62 -13.38 0.81
CA ILE A 240 -1.24 -12.61 -0.37
C ILE A 240 -0.95 -13.58 -1.54
N LYS A 241 -1.50 -13.25 -2.71
CA LYS A 241 -1.30 -13.99 -3.97
C LYS A 241 -0.65 -13.08 -5.00
N GLN A 242 0.28 -13.65 -5.78
CA GLN A 242 0.80 -12.96 -6.95
C GLN A 242 -0.16 -13.11 -8.11
N GLY A 243 -0.53 -12.00 -8.76
CA GLY A 243 -1.38 -12.01 -9.94
C GLY A 243 -1.89 -10.63 -10.35
N ASP A 244 -2.47 -10.55 -11.53
CA ASP A 244 -3.21 -9.37 -11.99
C ASP A 244 -4.67 -9.48 -11.53
N SER A 245 -5.07 -8.67 -10.56
CA SER A 245 -6.43 -8.64 -10.03
C SER A 245 -7.49 -8.30 -11.06
N LEU A 246 -7.10 -7.64 -12.15
CA LEU A 246 -8.02 -7.26 -13.22
C LEU A 246 -8.21 -8.34 -14.31
N GLU A 247 -7.43 -9.42 -14.25
CA GLU A 247 -7.46 -10.47 -15.28
C GLU A 247 -8.76 -11.30 -15.26
N LYS A 248 -9.31 -11.57 -14.07
CA LYS A 248 -10.44 -12.49 -13.88
C LYS A 248 -11.60 -11.86 -13.12
N GLN A 249 -12.77 -12.43 -13.32
CA GLN A 249 -13.91 -12.19 -12.44
C GLN A 249 -13.58 -12.66 -11.02
N PRO A 250 -14.15 -12.01 -9.98
CA PRO A 250 -13.95 -12.44 -8.60
C PRO A 250 -14.47 -13.87 -8.36
N ASP A 251 -13.62 -14.72 -7.82
CA ASP A 251 -14.00 -16.07 -7.36
C ASP A 251 -14.63 -16.01 -5.95
N GLU A 252 -14.40 -14.94 -5.22
CA GLU A 252 -14.83 -14.72 -3.86
C GLU A 252 -15.28 -13.28 -3.64
N LEU A 253 -16.24 -13.08 -2.73
CA LEU A 253 -16.74 -11.76 -2.33
C LEU A 253 -16.33 -11.43 -0.89
N PHE A 254 -16.15 -10.14 -0.61
CA PHE A 254 -15.60 -9.64 0.64
C PHE A 254 -16.56 -8.70 1.36
N ASN A 255 -16.42 -8.63 2.69
CA ASN A 255 -17.19 -7.72 3.53
C ASN A 255 -16.60 -6.31 3.51
N VAL A 256 -15.27 -6.21 3.44
CA VAL A 256 -14.54 -4.95 3.48
C VAL A 256 -13.46 -4.93 2.39
N ILE A 257 -13.37 -3.82 1.66
CA ILE A 257 -12.27 -3.54 0.74
C ILE A 257 -11.57 -2.27 1.20
N LEU A 258 -10.24 -2.37 1.37
CA LEU A 258 -9.36 -1.27 1.71
C LEU A 258 -8.22 -1.28 0.70
N ALA A 259 -8.07 -0.25 -0.11
CA ALA A 259 -7.06 -0.28 -1.16
C ALA A 259 -6.58 1.09 -1.62
N ASN A 260 -5.35 1.11 -2.12
CA ASN A 260 -4.78 2.19 -2.92
C ASN A 260 -4.24 1.59 -4.24
N PRO A 261 -5.08 1.42 -5.27
CA PRO A 261 -4.68 0.81 -6.53
C PRO A 261 -3.72 1.70 -7.32
N PRO A 262 -2.94 1.14 -8.28
CA PRO A 262 -2.06 1.90 -9.13
C PRO A 262 -2.82 2.90 -10.01
N PHE A 263 -2.26 4.11 -10.18
CA PHE A 263 -2.85 5.20 -10.97
C PHE A 263 -2.27 5.25 -12.39
N GLY A 264 -3.06 5.79 -13.32
CA GLY A 264 -2.66 6.03 -14.70
C GLY A 264 -3.20 5.00 -15.69
N ALA A 265 -2.73 5.08 -16.92
CA ALA A 265 -3.07 4.11 -17.95
C ALA A 265 -2.21 2.84 -17.81
N ARG A 266 -2.70 1.71 -18.29
CA ARG A 266 -1.87 0.51 -18.48
C ARG A 266 -0.70 0.83 -19.41
N PRO A 267 0.47 0.19 -19.22
CA PRO A 267 1.58 0.35 -20.15
C PRO A 267 1.15 0.12 -21.61
N SER A 268 1.73 0.87 -22.54
CA SER A 268 1.48 0.67 -23.97
C SER A 268 1.86 -0.76 -24.37
N GLY A 269 0.99 -1.42 -25.14
CA GLY A 269 1.14 -2.84 -25.49
C GLY A 269 0.52 -3.83 -24.52
N SER A 270 -0.02 -3.39 -23.37
CA SER A 270 -0.84 -4.25 -22.51
C SER A 270 -2.14 -4.64 -23.22
N VAL A 271 -2.54 -5.89 -23.04
CA VAL A 271 -3.84 -6.38 -23.54
C VAL A 271 -4.95 -5.56 -22.87
N ALA A 272 -5.91 -5.09 -23.67
CA ALA A 272 -7.10 -4.42 -23.13
C ALA A 272 -7.83 -5.37 -22.17
N ILE A 273 -8.32 -4.83 -21.06
CA ILE A 273 -9.14 -5.61 -20.14
C ILE A 273 -10.51 -5.77 -20.77
N ASP A 274 -10.78 -6.97 -21.26
CA ASP A 274 -12.09 -7.36 -21.81
C ASP A 274 -12.76 -8.31 -20.80
N ARG A 275 -13.35 -7.71 -19.77
CA ARG A 275 -14.10 -8.45 -18.74
C ARG A 275 -15.60 -8.22 -18.94
N PRO A 276 -16.38 -9.28 -19.21
CA PRO A 276 -17.81 -9.17 -19.50
C PRO A 276 -18.64 -8.67 -18.30
N ASP A 277 -18.10 -8.75 -17.09
CA ASP A 277 -18.73 -8.26 -15.87
C ASP A 277 -18.44 -6.76 -15.59
N PHE A 278 -17.51 -6.13 -16.32
CA PHE A 278 -17.22 -4.71 -16.16
C PHE A 278 -18.35 -3.84 -16.74
N PHE A 279 -18.63 -2.73 -16.07
CA PHE A 279 -19.69 -1.79 -16.47
C PHE A 279 -19.33 -0.97 -17.70
N ALA A 280 -18.02 -0.73 -17.88
CA ALA A 280 -17.48 0.02 -19.00
C ALA A 280 -16.06 -0.44 -19.34
N THR A 281 -15.75 -0.51 -20.63
CA THR A 281 -14.40 -0.78 -21.14
C THR A 281 -13.57 0.50 -21.12
N THR A 282 -12.39 0.43 -20.55
CA THR A 282 -11.43 1.56 -20.50
C THR A 282 -9.99 1.08 -20.34
N SER A 283 -9.03 1.85 -20.83
CA SER A 283 -7.60 1.64 -20.56
C SER A 283 -7.13 2.29 -19.24
N ASN A 284 -8.01 3.01 -18.57
CA ASN A 284 -7.70 3.72 -17.34
C ASN A 284 -7.71 2.76 -16.15
N ASN A 285 -6.54 2.53 -15.53
CA ASN A 285 -6.37 1.56 -14.44
C ASN A 285 -7.26 1.86 -13.23
N GLN A 286 -7.28 3.12 -12.77
CA GLN A 286 -8.05 3.46 -11.57
C GLN A 286 -9.56 3.26 -11.78
N LEU A 287 -10.09 3.44 -12.99
CA LEU A 287 -11.48 3.13 -13.30
C LEU A 287 -11.72 1.62 -13.37
N ASN A 288 -10.77 0.84 -13.88
CA ASN A 288 -10.84 -0.61 -13.89
C ASN A 288 -10.79 -1.19 -12.48
N PHE A 289 -9.90 -0.67 -11.62
CA PHE A 289 -9.86 -1.07 -10.22
C PHE A 289 -11.13 -0.67 -9.46
N LEU A 290 -11.68 0.53 -9.71
CA LEU A 290 -12.92 0.96 -9.05
C LEU A 290 -14.06 -0.03 -9.35
N GLN A 291 -14.33 -0.34 -10.64
CA GLN A 291 -15.39 -1.29 -10.98
C GLN A 291 -15.08 -2.71 -10.52
N HIS A 292 -13.81 -3.14 -10.52
CA HIS A 292 -13.42 -4.43 -9.94
C HIS A 292 -13.75 -4.51 -8.45
N MET A 293 -13.41 -3.48 -7.67
CA MET A 293 -13.70 -3.43 -6.23
C MET A 293 -15.21 -3.35 -5.93
N MET A 294 -15.99 -2.67 -6.79
CA MET A 294 -17.45 -2.69 -6.70
C MET A 294 -17.99 -4.13 -6.87
N LEU A 295 -17.41 -4.92 -7.77
CA LEU A 295 -17.79 -6.30 -8.00
C LEU A 295 -17.31 -7.27 -6.91
N LEU A 296 -16.19 -6.99 -6.26
CA LEU A 296 -15.65 -7.78 -5.14
C LEU A 296 -16.49 -7.71 -3.86
N LEU A 297 -17.37 -6.71 -3.71
CA LEU A 297 -18.17 -6.55 -2.50
C LEU A 297 -19.34 -7.52 -2.43
N LYS A 298 -19.56 -8.12 -1.25
CA LYS A 298 -20.84 -8.72 -0.86
C LYS A 298 -21.91 -7.64 -0.74
N ASP A 299 -23.18 -8.04 -0.82
CA ASP A 299 -24.28 -7.14 -0.49
C ASP A 299 -24.15 -6.70 0.99
N GLY A 300 -24.28 -5.40 1.23
CA GLY A 300 -23.98 -4.77 2.52
C GLY A 300 -22.48 -4.63 2.83
N GLY A 301 -21.59 -5.12 1.98
CA GLY A 301 -20.16 -4.90 2.08
C GLY A 301 -19.77 -3.46 1.78
N ARG A 302 -18.65 -3.01 2.34
CA ARG A 302 -18.19 -1.63 2.26
C ARG A 302 -16.74 -1.49 1.79
N ALA A 303 -16.44 -0.39 1.16
CA ALA A 303 -15.11 -0.09 0.64
C ALA A 303 -14.62 1.30 1.05
N ALA A 304 -13.31 1.42 1.23
CA ALA A 304 -12.59 2.69 1.28
C ALA A 304 -11.39 2.61 0.32
N ILE A 305 -11.41 3.43 -0.73
CA ILE A 305 -10.49 3.31 -1.85
C ILE A 305 -9.86 4.66 -2.14
N VAL A 306 -8.52 4.68 -2.24
CA VAL A 306 -7.76 5.87 -2.66
C VAL A 306 -7.75 5.95 -4.18
N LEU A 307 -8.21 7.05 -4.74
CA LEU A 307 -8.31 7.26 -6.19
C LEU A 307 -7.91 8.70 -6.56
N PRO A 308 -7.33 8.93 -7.75
CA PRO A 308 -7.02 10.28 -8.23
C PRO A 308 -8.29 11.04 -8.63
N ASP A 309 -8.17 12.38 -8.69
CA ASP A 309 -9.29 13.29 -8.96
C ASP A 309 -10.07 12.98 -10.25
N ASN A 310 -9.41 12.52 -11.32
CA ASN A 310 -10.05 12.29 -12.61
C ASN A 310 -11.22 11.30 -12.53
N VAL A 311 -11.22 10.37 -11.58
CA VAL A 311 -12.34 9.45 -11.34
C VAL A 311 -13.64 10.21 -11.05
N LEU A 312 -13.56 11.41 -10.47
CA LEU A 312 -14.73 12.22 -10.12
C LEU A 312 -15.33 12.98 -11.30
N PHE A 313 -14.60 13.17 -12.41
CA PHE A 313 -15.08 13.99 -13.53
C PHE A 313 -14.82 13.43 -14.93
N GLU A 314 -13.98 12.39 -15.08
CA GLU A 314 -13.68 11.78 -16.40
C GLU A 314 -14.97 11.36 -17.10
N ASP A 315 -15.08 11.66 -18.38
CA ASP A 315 -16.26 11.37 -19.21
C ASP A 315 -16.28 9.89 -19.66
N HIS A 316 -17.22 9.52 -20.52
CA HIS A 316 -17.39 8.18 -21.10
C HIS A 316 -17.45 7.07 -20.02
N ALA A 317 -16.43 6.23 -19.91
CA ALA A 317 -16.38 5.14 -18.94
C ALA A 317 -16.52 5.64 -17.51
N GLY A 318 -15.85 6.75 -17.15
CA GLY A 318 -15.96 7.35 -15.84
C GLY A 318 -17.38 7.77 -15.48
N LYS A 319 -18.12 8.36 -16.42
CA LYS A 319 -19.54 8.72 -16.24
C LYS A 319 -20.42 7.48 -15.98
N ILE A 320 -20.21 6.39 -16.73
CA ILE A 320 -20.99 5.15 -16.57
C ILE A 320 -20.73 4.56 -15.17
N ILE A 321 -19.47 4.49 -14.76
CA ILE A 321 -19.08 3.93 -13.47
C ILE A 321 -19.60 4.80 -12.32
N ARG A 322 -19.50 6.13 -12.39
CA ARG A 322 -20.05 7.02 -11.38
C ARG A 322 -21.58 6.91 -11.28
N LYS A 323 -22.27 6.81 -12.44
CA LYS A 323 -23.72 6.58 -12.42
C LYS A 323 -24.04 5.29 -11.67
N LYS A 324 -23.37 4.20 -11.99
CA LYS A 324 -23.53 2.89 -11.33
C LYS A 324 -23.27 3.00 -9.83
N LEU A 325 -22.18 3.68 -9.45
CA LEU A 325 -21.79 3.89 -8.05
C LEU A 325 -22.87 4.67 -7.27
N LEU A 326 -23.51 5.66 -7.89
CA LEU A 326 -24.57 6.44 -7.25
C LEU A 326 -25.94 5.73 -7.23
N THR A 327 -26.23 4.85 -8.19
CA THR A 327 -27.56 4.24 -8.31
C THR A 327 -27.67 2.85 -7.68
N GLU A 328 -26.59 2.11 -7.53
CA GLU A 328 -26.59 0.74 -7.00
C GLU A 328 -25.71 0.58 -5.75
N PHE A 329 -24.90 1.57 -5.46
CA PHE A 329 -24.08 1.64 -4.25
C PHE A 329 -24.39 2.93 -3.50
N ASN A 330 -24.17 2.91 -2.19
CA ASN A 330 -24.26 4.11 -1.37
C ASN A 330 -22.86 4.74 -1.25
N LEU A 331 -22.50 5.64 -2.16
CA LEU A 331 -21.29 6.46 -2.05
C LEU A 331 -21.58 7.59 -1.05
N HIS A 332 -21.38 7.31 0.21
CA HIS A 332 -21.76 8.21 1.29
C HIS A 332 -20.69 9.21 1.73
N THR A 333 -19.42 9.03 1.33
CA THR A 333 -18.33 9.93 1.77
C THR A 333 -17.21 10.01 0.75
N ILE A 334 -16.72 11.22 0.52
CA ILE A 334 -15.48 11.51 -0.23
C ILE A 334 -14.57 12.35 0.66
N LEU A 335 -13.38 11.83 0.99
CA LEU A 335 -12.31 12.55 1.66
C LEU A 335 -11.33 13.06 0.61
N ARG A 336 -11.22 14.39 0.47
CA ARG A 336 -10.29 15.04 -0.48
C ARG A 336 -8.93 15.21 0.16
N MET A 337 -7.91 14.61 -0.43
CA MET A 337 -6.55 14.59 0.14
C MET A 337 -5.67 15.68 -0.48
N PRO A 338 -4.74 16.28 0.30
CA PRO A 338 -3.77 17.24 -0.19
C PRO A 338 -2.74 16.57 -1.11
N THR A 339 -2.01 17.37 -1.87
CA THR A 339 -0.80 16.93 -2.57
C THR A 339 0.37 16.75 -1.59
N GLY A 340 1.43 16.06 -2.01
CA GLY A 340 2.65 15.89 -1.21
C GLY A 340 2.61 14.76 -0.17
N ILE A 341 1.54 13.97 -0.13
CA ILE A 341 1.41 12.80 0.75
C ILE A 341 1.75 11.48 0.06
N PHE A 342 1.90 11.49 -1.26
CA PHE A 342 2.31 10.34 -2.08
C PHE A 342 3.61 10.66 -2.84
N TYR A 343 4.39 9.63 -3.17
CA TYR A 343 5.65 9.78 -3.92
C TYR A 343 5.46 10.37 -5.32
N LYS A 344 4.31 10.15 -5.95
CA LYS A 344 4.00 10.76 -7.25
C LYS A 344 3.66 12.24 -7.05
N PRO A 345 4.55 13.18 -7.43
CA PRO A 345 4.37 14.58 -7.12
C PRO A 345 3.13 15.16 -7.80
N GLY A 346 2.42 16.04 -7.09
CA GLY A 346 1.31 16.82 -7.62
C GLY A 346 0.03 16.05 -7.94
N VAL A 347 -0.06 14.77 -7.64
CA VAL A 347 -1.30 13.99 -7.81
C VAL A 347 -2.28 14.36 -6.71
N LYS A 348 -3.45 14.84 -7.11
CA LYS A 348 -4.59 15.06 -6.21
C LYS A 348 -5.38 13.78 -6.09
N THR A 349 -5.61 13.33 -4.86
CA THR A 349 -6.33 12.09 -4.58
C THR A 349 -7.54 12.32 -3.71
N ASN A 350 -8.44 11.34 -3.71
CA ASN A 350 -9.58 11.26 -2.82
C ASN A 350 -9.69 9.85 -2.25
N VAL A 351 -10.30 9.72 -1.08
CA VAL A 351 -10.77 8.42 -0.61
C VAL A 351 -12.28 8.35 -0.78
N LEU A 352 -12.76 7.38 -1.53
CA LEU A 352 -14.17 7.10 -1.73
C LEU A 352 -14.61 6.03 -0.74
N PHE A 353 -15.65 6.32 0.04
CA PHE A 353 -16.26 5.38 0.98
C PHE A 353 -17.68 5.05 0.51
N PHE A 354 -17.93 3.79 0.23
CA PHE A 354 -19.24 3.34 -0.25
C PHE A 354 -19.63 1.96 0.27
N THR A 355 -20.93 1.68 0.28
CA THR A 355 -21.51 0.40 0.67
C THR A 355 -22.35 -0.15 -0.50
N LYS A 356 -22.28 -1.45 -0.77
CA LYS A 356 -23.07 -2.09 -1.82
C LYS A 356 -24.50 -2.38 -1.37
N GLY A 357 -25.47 -2.20 -2.26
CA GLY A 357 -26.83 -2.68 -2.09
C GLY A 357 -27.91 -1.62 -1.89
N GLN A 358 -27.55 -0.31 -1.83
CA GLN A 358 -28.50 0.79 -1.74
C GLN A 358 -28.04 1.98 -2.60
N PRO A 359 -28.97 2.71 -3.25
CA PRO A 359 -28.59 3.92 -3.97
C PRO A 359 -28.13 5.01 -3.00
N THR A 360 -27.26 5.89 -3.52
CA THR A 360 -26.77 7.07 -2.78
C THR A 360 -27.88 8.12 -2.69
N THR A 361 -28.18 8.57 -1.48
CA THR A 361 -29.05 9.71 -1.24
C THR A 361 -28.23 11.00 -1.20
N ASP A 362 -27.23 11.02 -0.34
CA ASP A 362 -26.36 12.17 -0.10
C ASP A 362 -24.89 11.72 -0.12
N VAL A 363 -24.04 12.57 -0.69
CA VAL A 363 -22.59 12.41 -0.65
C VAL A 363 -22.02 13.47 0.29
N TRP A 364 -21.30 13.03 1.30
CA TRP A 364 -20.59 13.88 2.23
C TRP A 364 -19.15 14.06 1.78
N TYR A 365 -18.68 15.30 1.77
CA TYR A 365 -17.33 15.67 1.42
C TYR A 365 -16.59 16.21 2.63
N TYR A 366 -15.38 15.69 2.86
CA TYR A 366 -14.43 16.31 3.77
C TYR A 366 -13.27 16.88 2.96
N ASP A 367 -13.13 18.20 2.97
CA ASP A 367 -12.02 18.86 2.30
C ASP A 367 -10.79 18.95 3.22
N TYR A 368 -9.95 17.92 3.18
CA TYR A 368 -8.63 17.92 3.81
C TYR A 368 -7.55 18.44 2.86
N ARG A 369 -7.93 19.03 1.73
CA ARG A 369 -7.01 19.47 0.66
C ARG A 369 -6.73 20.96 0.70
N THR A 370 -7.78 21.79 0.73
CA THR A 370 -7.67 23.23 0.55
C THR A 370 -6.92 23.88 1.73
N ASN A 371 -5.84 24.60 1.43
CA ASN A 371 -4.96 25.27 2.39
C ASN A 371 -4.25 24.30 3.36
N ILE A 372 -4.08 23.02 2.97
CA ILE A 372 -3.31 22.02 3.71
C ILE A 372 -2.12 21.58 2.85
N HIS A 373 -0.93 21.63 3.44
CA HIS A 373 0.32 21.26 2.78
C HIS A 373 1.07 20.23 3.62
N HIS A 374 1.40 19.13 3.00
CA HIS A 374 2.29 18.10 3.55
C HIS A 374 3.47 17.87 2.63
N THR A 375 4.53 17.34 3.19
CA THR A 375 5.67 16.79 2.46
C THR A 375 6.02 15.44 3.07
N LEU A 376 6.63 14.56 2.30
CA LEU A 376 6.97 13.22 2.78
C LEU A 376 7.98 13.22 3.94
N LYS A 377 8.95 14.13 3.92
CA LYS A 377 10.06 14.15 4.89
C LYS A 377 9.95 15.28 5.92
N GLN A 378 9.70 16.53 5.50
CA GLN A 378 9.76 17.69 6.40
C GLN A 378 8.48 17.91 7.21
N LYS A 379 7.32 17.64 6.60
CA LYS A 379 5.99 17.79 7.24
C LYS A 379 5.11 16.60 6.92
N PRO A 380 5.48 15.37 7.34
CA PRO A 380 4.69 14.18 7.05
C PRO A 380 3.30 14.26 7.69
N MET A 381 2.32 13.70 7.03
CA MET A 381 0.97 13.61 7.56
C MET A 381 0.95 12.67 8.78
N LYS A 382 0.32 13.13 9.86
CA LYS A 382 0.12 12.36 11.10
C LYS A 382 -1.33 11.86 11.20
N ARG A 383 -1.56 10.79 11.97
CA ARG A 383 -2.92 10.27 12.22
C ARG A 383 -3.83 11.35 12.84
N SER A 384 -3.29 12.16 13.76
CA SER A 384 -4.01 13.26 14.40
C SER A 384 -4.49 14.34 13.44
N ASP A 385 -3.87 14.50 12.28
CA ASP A 385 -4.31 15.47 11.26
C ASP A 385 -5.66 15.10 10.64
N LEU A 386 -6.10 13.83 10.78
CA LEU A 386 -7.37 13.31 10.31
C LEU A 386 -8.39 13.09 11.45
N ASP A 387 -8.11 13.51 12.69
CA ASP A 387 -9.02 13.31 13.83
C ASP A 387 -10.38 14.04 13.62
N ASP A 388 -10.36 15.25 13.07
CA ASP A 388 -11.58 15.98 12.76
C ASP A 388 -12.42 15.27 11.67
N PHE A 389 -11.78 14.72 10.65
CA PHE A 389 -12.47 13.88 9.65
C PHE A 389 -13.12 12.66 10.31
N VAL A 390 -12.39 11.95 11.15
CA VAL A 390 -12.91 10.74 11.83
C VAL A 390 -14.09 11.10 12.76
N ALA A 391 -14.01 12.24 13.45
CA ALA A 391 -15.10 12.75 14.26
C ALA A 391 -16.33 13.09 13.42
N CYS A 392 -16.16 13.84 12.32
CA CYS A 392 -17.25 14.22 11.41
C CYS A 392 -17.88 13.00 10.70
N TYR A 393 -17.10 11.94 10.48
CA TYR A 393 -17.58 10.74 9.79
C TYR A 393 -18.67 9.99 10.56
N HIS A 394 -18.69 10.04 11.88
CA HIS A 394 -19.66 9.35 12.74
C HIS A 394 -19.83 7.86 12.37
N ALA A 395 -18.74 7.11 12.43
CA ALA A 395 -18.72 5.69 12.04
C ALA A 395 -19.70 4.79 12.83
N ASP A 396 -20.11 5.21 14.05
CA ASP A 396 -21.11 4.50 14.86
C ASP A 396 -22.52 4.67 14.29
N ASP A 397 -22.82 5.86 13.78
CA ASP A 397 -24.15 6.22 13.29
C ASP A 397 -24.06 7.39 12.30
N ILE A 398 -24.02 7.05 11.02
CA ILE A 398 -23.90 8.04 9.95
C ILE A 398 -25.10 9.01 9.86
N SER A 399 -26.24 8.69 10.49
CA SER A 399 -27.40 9.59 10.54
C SER A 399 -27.16 10.82 11.44
N LYS A 400 -26.16 10.77 12.33
CA LYS A 400 -25.77 11.88 13.22
C LYS A 400 -24.84 12.90 12.57
N ARG A 401 -24.46 12.70 11.32
CA ARG A 401 -23.60 13.63 10.59
C ARG A 401 -24.24 15.00 10.45
N GLN A 402 -23.48 16.03 10.75
CA GLN A 402 -23.89 17.43 10.62
C GLN A 402 -22.83 18.21 9.85
N GLU A 403 -23.27 19.09 8.96
CA GLU A 403 -22.34 19.95 8.22
C GLU A 403 -21.58 20.88 9.17
N THR A 404 -20.27 21.00 8.96
CA THR A 404 -19.47 22.05 9.62
C THR A 404 -19.41 23.31 8.77
N TYR A 405 -19.70 23.19 7.45
CA TYR A 405 -19.79 24.33 6.57
C TYR A 405 -21.07 25.14 6.78
N ASN A 406 -20.94 26.44 6.90
CA ASN A 406 -22.04 27.41 6.85
C ASN A 406 -21.53 28.68 6.17
N ALA A 407 -22.26 29.16 5.15
CA ALA A 407 -21.83 30.29 4.34
C ALA A 407 -21.62 31.59 5.12
N GLU A 408 -22.37 31.77 6.21
CA GLU A 408 -22.37 33.02 7.01
C GLU A 408 -21.47 32.85 8.25
N THR A 409 -21.56 31.72 8.97
CA THR A 409 -20.93 31.54 10.27
C THR A 409 -19.64 30.72 10.23
N ASN A 410 -19.47 29.84 9.25
CA ASN A 410 -18.27 29.02 9.07
C ASN A 410 -17.99 28.68 7.60
N PRO A 411 -17.60 29.66 6.76
CA PRO A 411 -17.35 29.44 5.32
C PRO A 411 -16.15 28.52 5.04
N ASN A 412 -15.30 28.28 6.03
CA ASN A 412 -14.17 27.38 5.95
C ASN A 412 -14.44 26.00 6.56
N GLY A 413 -15.67 25.69 6.92
CA GLY A 413 -16.07 24.37 7.41
C GLY A 413 -15.76 23.30 6.37
N ARG A 414 -15.05 22.24 6.80
CA ARG A 414 -14.47 21.21 5.91
C ARG A 414 -15.43 20.07 5.58
N TRP A 415 -16.53 19.92 6.30
CA TRP A 415 -17.52 18.85 6.14
C TRP A 415 -18.82 19.40 5.56
N ARG A 416 -19.16 18.91 4.37
CA ARG A 416 -20.33 19.40 3.62
C ARG A 416 -21.05 18.29 2.87
N LYS A 417 -22.37 18.40 2.75
CA LYS A 417 -23.26 17.44 2.11
C LYS A 417 -23.77 17.92 0.76
N TYR A 418 -23.91 17.01 -0.20
CA TYR A 418 -24.52 17.27 -1.51
C TYR A 418 -25.47 16.14 -1.88
N SER A 419 -26.61 16.50 -2.50
CA SER A 419 -27.57 15.49 -2.96
C SER A 419 -27.05 14.73 -4.17
N ALA A 420 -27.13 13.40 -4.13
CA ALA A 420 -26.79 12.56 -5.28
C ALA A 420 -27.69 12.84 -6.50
N ALA A 421 -28.96 13.23 -6.26
CA ALA A 421 -29.89 13.61 -7.32
C ALA A 421 -29.39 14.81 -8.13
N ASP A 422 -28.67 15.75 -7.52
CA ASP A 422 -28.14 16.91 -8.23
C ASP A 422 -26.98 16.54 -9.15
N PHE A 423 -26.11 15.60 -8.75
CA PHE A 423 -25.08 15.06 -9.64
C PHE A 423 -25.69 14.31 -10.83
N LEU A 424 -26.69 13.47 -10.58
CA LEU A 424 -27.36 12.69 -11.61
C LEU A 424 -28.12 13.51 -12.66
N LYS A 425 -28.50 14.75 -12.33
CA LYS A 425 -29.12 15.70 -13.28
C LYS A 425 -28.11 16.31 -14.25
N THR A 426 -26.82 16.33 -13.90
CA THR A 426 -25.77 16.89 -14.76
C THR A 426 -25.37 15.90 -15.85
N ASP A 427 -25.11 16.39 -17.06
CA ASP A 427 -24.75 15.51 -18.17
C ASP A 427 -23.51 14.67 -17.88
N LYS A 428 -22.49 15.21 -17.25
CA LYS A 428 -21.22 14.52 -16.96
C LYS A 428 -21.18 13.76 -15.65
N ILE A 429 -22.21 13.92 -14.79
CA ILE A 429 -22.20 13.40 -13.40
C ILE A 429 -20.87 13.78 -12.70
N GLY A 430 -20.46 15.05 -12.84
CA GLY A 430 -19.22 15.55 -12.25
C GLY A 430 -19.35 15.70 -10.74
N MET A 431 -18.41 15.17 -10.01
CA MET A 431 -18.38 15.11 -8.55
C MET A 431 -17.16 15.81 -7.95
N ASP A 432 -16.36 16.51 -8.76
CA ASP A 432 -15.23 17.31 -8.26
C ASP A 432 -15.71 18.68 -7.79
N ILE A 433 -15.97 18.80 -6.48
CA ILE A 433 -16.53 19.97 -5.85
C ILE A 433 -15.51 20.68 -4.98
N THR A 434 -15.49 22.00 -5.04
CA THR A 434 -14.70 22.87 -4.16
C THR A 434 -15.56 24.00 -3.64
N TRP A 435 -15.51 24.28 -2.32
CA TRP A 435 -16.28 25.38 -1.69
C TRP A 435 -15.41 26.25 -0.80
N ILE A 436 -14.29 25.73 -0.26
CA ILE A 436 -13.34 26.51 0.51
C ILE A 436 -12.49 27.33 -0.45
N LYS A 437 -12.33 28.62 -0.15
CA LYS A 437 -11.45 29.48 -0.94
C LYS A 437 -10.00 29.12 -0.70
N ALA A 438 -9.26 28.89 -1.77
CA ALA A 438 -7.83 28.76 -1.67
C ALA A 438 -7.20 30.11 -1.26
N ASP A 439 -6.35 30.10 -0.25
CA ASP A 439 -5.54 31.26 0.07
C ASP A 439 -4.58 31.51 -1.08
N ASN A 440 -4.57 32.73 -1.64
CA ASN A 440 -3.65 33.14 -2.70
C ASN A 440 -2.21 33.31 -2.15
N SER A 441 -1.85 32.53 -1.16
CA SER A 441 -0.57 32.62 -0.43
C SER A 441 0.52 31.74 -1.09
N GLU A 442 0.78 31.91 -2.38
CA GLU A 442 2.11 31.56 -2.93
C GLU A 442 3.23 32.34 -2.17
N ASN A 443 2.85 33.38 -1.43
CA ASN A 443 3.77 34.22 -0.64
C ASN A 443 4.17 33.65 0.74
N ASN A 444 3.63 32.52 1.19
CA ASN A 444 3.93 31.97 2.53
C ASN A 444 4.69 30.62 2.48
N MET A 445 5.18 30.24 1.31
CA MET A 445 6.06 29.07 1.19
C MET A 445 7.44 29.39 1.76
N SER A 446 7.98 28.49 2.57
CA SER A 446 9.40 28.55 2.95
C SER A 446 10.29 28.39 1.72
N LEU A 447 11.52 28.89 1.78
CA LEU A 447 12.48 28.75 0.68
C LEU A 447 12.69 27.27 0.29
N ALA A 448 12.64 26.35 1.27
CA ALA A 448 12.76 24.93 1.04
C ALA A 448 11.55 24.37 0.25
N GLU A 449 10.34 24.75 0.60
CA GLU A 449 9.11 24.38 -0.13
C GLU A 449 9.08 24.95 -1.55
N MET A 450 9.60 26.16 -1.75
CA MET A 450 9.76 26.77 -3.08
C MET A 450 10.74 25.98 -3.93
N LEU A 451 11.88 25.58 -3.37
CA LEU A 451 12.89 24.78 -4.07
C LEU A 451 12.37 23.39 -4.43
N GLU A 452 11.63 22.74 -3.54
CA GLU A 452 10.99 21.45 -3.79
C GLU A 452 9.95 21.56 -4.93
N ASN A 453 9.11 22.59 -4.91
CA ASN A 453 8.16 22.87 -5.98
C ASN A 453 8.83 23.17 -7.34
N ILE A 454 9.94 23.89 -7.34
CA ILE A 454 10.73 24.15 -8.55
C ILE A 454 11.33 22.85 -9.08
N SER A 455 11.89 22.01 -8.21
CA SER A 455 12.44 20.70 -8.56
C SER A 455 11.37 19.79 -9.15
N ASP A 456 10.19 19.73 -8.55
CA ASP A 456 9.05 18.96 -9.04
C ASP A 456 8.54 19.43 -10.40
N LYS A 457 8.43 20.75 -10.59
CA LYS A 457 8.05 21.34 -11.89
C LYS A 457 9.10 21.04 -12.96
N ALA A 458 10.40 21.15 -12.62
CA ALA A 458 11.49 20.82 -13.53
C ALA A 458 11.49 19.35 -13.95
N ASN A 459 11.23 18.43 -12.99
CA ASN A 459 11.10 17.00 -13.26
C ASN A 459 9.92 16.68 -14.19
N LYS A 460 8.78 17.35 -14.00
CA LYS A 460 7.60 17.21 -14.89
C LYS A 460 7.89 17.66 -16.30
N ILE A 461 8.57 18.81 -16.45
CA ILE A 461 8.99 19.32 -17.76
C ILE A 461 9.95 18.34 -18.43
N ASN A 462 10.94 17.82 -17.71
CA ASN A 462 11.88 16.83 -18.24
C ASN A 462 11.19 15.52 -18.67
N THR A 463 10.18 15.08 -17.93
CA THR A 463 9.39 13.90 -18.28
C THR A 463 8.57 14.15 -19.56
N ALA A 464 7.86 15.28 -19.64
CA ALA A 464 7.09 15.65 -20.82
C ALA A 464 7.98 15.82 -22.07
N VAL A 465 9.18 16.39 -21.93
CA VAL A 465 10.15 16.50 -23.02
C VAL A 465 10.61 15.13 -23.50
N LYS A 466 10.88 14.18 -22.62
CA LYS A 466 11.24 12.81 -22.98
C LYS A 466 10.10 12.06 -23.68
N GLU A 467 8.87 12.25 -23.22
CA GLU A 467 7.68 11.67 -23.87
C GLU A 467 7.49 12.25 -25.30
N LEU A 468 7.67 13.54 -25.45
CA LEU A 468 7.62 14.19 -26.78
C LEU A 468 8.76 13.71 -27.69
N GLN A 469 9.97 13.53 -27.17
CA GLN A 469 11.10 12.98 -27.93
C GLN A 469 10.84 11.55 -28.37
N ALA A 470 10.24 10.72 -27.51
CA ALA A 470 9.86 9.36 -27.86
C ALA A 470 8.75 9.30 -28.93
N LEU A 471 7.78 10.23 -28.87
CA LEU A 471 6.74 10.35 -29.89
C LEU A 471 7.30 10.82 -31.24
N LEU A 472 8.26 11.75 -31.24
CA LEU A 472 8.91 12.21 -32.46
C LEU A 472 9.77 11.10 -33.11
N ALA A 473 10.49 10.33 -32.30
CA ALA A 473 11.28 9.20 -32.81
C ALA A 473 10.40 8.13 -33.50
N ASN A 474 9.16 7.92 -33.02
CA ASN A 474 8.21 7.00 -33.64
C ASN A 474 7.49 7.55 -34.88
N ILE A 475 7.68 8.83 -35.22
CA ILE A 475 7.11 9.45 -36.43
C ILE A 475 8.17 9.49 -37.56
N GLU A 476 9.45 9.40 -37.21
CA GLU A 476 10.58 9.40 -38.15
C GLU A 476 10.97 7.98 -38.62
N GLU A 477 10.41 6.93 -38.05
CA GLU A 477 10.43 5.54 -38.56
C GLU A 477 9.15 5.23 -39.40
#